data_a9aaf6adf1a673563e08f6035a92fc69
#
_entry.id   a9aaf6adf1a673563e08f6035a92fc69
#
_cell.length_a   1.000
_cell.length_b   1.000
_cell.length_c   1.000
_cell.angle_alpha   90.00
_cell.angle_beta   90.00
_cell.angle_gamma   90.00
#
_symmetry.space_group_name_H-M   'P 1'
#
loop_
_entity.id
_entity.type
_entity.pdbx_description
1 polymer ?
#
loop_
_entity_poly.entity_id
_entity_poly.type
_entity_poly.pdbx_seq_one_letter_code
_entity_poly.pdbx_strand_id
1 'polypeptide(L)'
;MAEKILSPGVFTNEIDQSFLPATLGPIGAAIVGPTVKGPVLIPTVVSSYSEYVNIFGELIESGSDKYQFLTSHTAKEYLRQGGPCTIIRVAGSDTAKATSNVVSASITMFTIEALGDGPQFNNAVDTYGTDALLTPQKESTRHWTSGSYGGTSDNFRWEVSQRNTSKGTFTLLIRQGNDTNKKKKVIETHANLSLDPESTDYVLKRIGNTTNTVASEGGVAYIQPTGEFPNQSNYVRVSSLPEARKTPNWIDENGTVNSPYNGSESAYLPLVGTGSANGAFDGGTIGSAEVGHPYNFYDNINATNSQGTVMATSNNRPSGASVGGGYGTAISLLKNKDEYDFNLLFLPGVADQETDHSTVIGDAISLCEDRGDCFLVYDNTLKTDSVATAK
;
A
#
# COMPACT_ATOMS: atom_id res chain seq x y z
N MET A 1 -34.82 45.18 40.15
CA MET A 1 -36.28 45.11 39.87
C MET A 1 -36.43 44.28 38.60
N ALA A 2 -37.17 43.18 38.70
CA ALA A 2 -37.42 42.36 37.51
C ALA A 2 -38.49 43.07 36.69
N GLU A 3 -38.21 43.38 35.43
CA GLU A 3 -39.08 44.02 34.50
C GLU A 3 -40.19 43.02 34.07
N LYS A 4 -41.45 43.38 34.29
CA LYS A 4 -42.60 42.56 33.99
C LYS A 4 -42.96 42.75 32.53
N ILE A 5 -42.67 41.76 31.71
CA ILE A 5 -42.99 41.72 30.29
C ILE A 5 -44.51 41.55 30.12
N LEU A 6 -45.16 42.55 29.49
CA LEU A 6 -46.64 42.65 29.41
C LEU A 6 -47.22 42.35 28.00
N SER A 7 -46.44 41.99 27.02
CA SER A 7 -46.96 41.64 25.69
C SER A 7 -46.17 40.49 25.05
N PRO A 8 -46.82 39.68 24.18
CA PRO A 8 -46.10 38.68 23.44
C PRO A 8 -45.17 39.36 22.42
N GLY A 9 -43.89 39.07 22.50
CA GLY A 9 -42.82 39.53 21.61
C GLY A 9 -41.80 38.46 21.38
N VAL A 10 -40.99 38.59 20.33
CA VAL A 10 -39.84 37.76 20.09
C VAL A 10 -38.67 38.31 20.92
N PHE A 11 -38.21 37.55 21.86
CA PHE A 11 -37.04 37.92 22.67
C PHE A 11 -35.82 37.14 22.10
N THR A 12 -34.85 37.87 21.57
CA THR A 12 -33.58 37.33 21.17
C THR A 12 -32.62 37.35 22.38
N ASN A 13 -32.11 36.22 22.75
CA ASN A 13 -31.02 36.15 23.71
C ASN A 13 -29.71 35.95 22.91
N GLU A 14 -28.88 36.96 22.86
CA GLU A 14 -27.54 36.88 22.26
C GLU A 14 -26.64 36.21 23.27
N ILE A 15 -26.15 35.02 22.93
CA ILE A 15 -25.10 34.33 23.69
C ILE A 15 -23.80 34.57 22.93
N ASP A 16 -22.96 35.42 23.51
CA ASP A 16 -21.60 35.59 23.00
C ASP A 16 -20.79 34.31 23.23
N GLN A 17 -20.45 33.60 22.17
CA GLN A 17 -19.62 32.39 22.18
C GLN A 17 -18.15 32.67 21.86
N SER A 18 -17.73 33.92 21.77
CA SER A 18 -16.34 34.31 21.47
C SER A 18 -15.33 33.84 22.50
N PHE A 19 -15.79 33.44 23.71
CA PHE A 19 -14.94 32.88 24.77
C PHE A 19 -14.87 31.35 24.78
N LEU A 20 -15.56 30.69 23.86
CA LEU A 20 -15.35 29.25 23.74
C LEU A 20 -13.93 29.02 23.25
N PRO A 21 -13.06 28.37 24.04
CA PRO A 21 -11.74 28.05 23.58
C PRO A 21 -11.89 27.18 22.33
N ALA A 22 -11.22 27.55 21.25
CA ALA A 22 -11.11 26.70 20.09
C ALA A 22 -10.67 25.32 20.59
N THR A 23 -11.48 24.30 20.40
CA THR A 23 -11.09 22.94 20.70
C THR A 23 -9.84 22.67 19.88
N LEU A 24 -8.70 22.47 20.56
CA LEU A 24 -7.49 21.98 19.90
C LEU A 24 -7.91 20.74 19.13
N GLY A 25 -7.75 20.75 17.82
CA GLY A 25 -7.98 19.55 17.01
C GLY A 25 -7.16 18.38 17.55
N PRO A 26 -7.55 17.13 17.28
CA PRO A 26 -6.79 15.98 17.73
C PRO A 26 -5.35 16.12 17.22
N ILE A 27 -4.39 15.94 18.12
CA ILE A 27 -2.98 15.95 17.76
C ILE A 27 -2.74 14.75 16.83
N GLY A 28 -2.39 15.02 15.60
CA GLY A 28 -2.04 14.03 14.58
C GLY A 28 -0.59 14.16 14.16
N ALA A 29 -0.01 13.11 13.61
CA ALA A 29 1.32 13.16 13.03
C ALA A 29 1.30 12.65 11.57
N ALA A 30 2.16 13.23 10.74
CA ALA A 30 2.54 12.68 9.45
C ALA A 30 3.98 12.15 9.55
N ILE A 31 4.21 10.91 9.15
CA ILE A 31 5.53 10.29 9.17
C ILE A 31 5.87 9.88 7.75
N VAL A 32 6.95 10.44 7.19
CA VAL A 32 7.39 10.18 5.82
C VAL A 32 8.70 9.44 5.86
N GLY A 33 8.75 8.26 5.23
CA GLY A 33 9.98 7.48 5.17
C GLY A 33 9.79 6.10 4.53
N PRO A 34 10.87 5.36 4.31
CA PRO A 34 10.80 4.01 3.77
C PRO A 34 10.18 3.03 4.77
N THR A 35 9.49 2.02 4.26
CA THR A 35 8.88 0.94 5.03
C THR A 35 9.07 -0.40 4.34
N VAL A 36 8.84 -1.51 5.05
CA VAL A 36 9.08 -2.87 4.55
C VAL A 36 8.17 -3.22 3.37
N LYS A 37 6.90 -2.86 3.44
CA LYS A 37 5.86 -3.13 2.43
C LYS A 37 4.82 -2.01 2.46
N GLY A 38 3.77 -2.12 1.68
CA GLY A 38 2.64 -1.19 1.69
C GLY A 38 2.62 -0.28 0.46
N PRO A 39 1.59 0.53 0.31
CA PRO A 39 1.45 1.43 -0.84
C PRO A 39 2.48 2.55 -0.78
N VAL A 40 3.10 2.85 -1.94
CA VAL A 40 4.07 3.95 -2.07
C VAL A 40 3.33 5.24 -2.39
N LEU A 41 3.69 6.32 -1.69
CA LEU A 41 3.12 7.67 -1.83
C LEU A 41 1.60 7.78 -1.59
N ILE A 42 1.00 6.79 -0.97
CA ILE A 42 -0.42 6.86 -0.61
C ILE A 42 -0.50 7.14 0.89
N PRO A 43 -0.90 8.37 1.29
CA PRO A 43 -1.07 8.71 2.68
C PRO A 43 -2.07 7.78 3.33
N THR A 44 -1.66 7.05 4.33
CA THR A 44 -2.47 6.02 4.99
C THR A 44 -2.53 6.30 6.48
N VAL A 45 -3.74 6.49 6.98
CA VAL A 45 -3.96 6.70 8.41
C VAL A 45 -3.90 5.37 9.13
N VAL A 46 -3.13 5.31 10.21
CA VAL A 46 -3.03 4.16 11.09
C VAL A 46 -3.34 4.58 12.53
N SER A 47 -4.13 3.77 13.21
CA SER A 47 -4.61 4.04 14.56
C SER A 47 -3.88 3.23 15.64
N SER A 48 -3.17 2.17 15.22
CA SER A 48 -2.43 1.29 16.11
C SER A 48 -1.16 0.75 15.46
N TYR A 49 -0.18 0.37 16.28
CA TYR A 49 1.04 -0.23 15.76
C TYR A 49 0.81 -1.59 15.09
N SER A 50 -0.20 -2.34 15.54
CA SER A 50 -0.59 -3.60 14.89
C SER A 50 -1.12 -3.37 13.47
N GLU A 51 -1.89 -2.31 13.27
CA GLU A 51 -2.36 -1.89 11.95
C GLU A 51 -1.20 -1.45 11.06
N TYR A 52 -0.26 -0.65 11.61
CA TYR A 52 0.97 -0.29 10.92
C TYR A 52 1.74 -1.53 10.43
N VAL A 53 1.96 -2.51 11.30
CA VAL A 53 2.69 -3.75 10.95
C VAL A 53 1.96 -4.54 9.87
N ASN A 54 0.65 -4.60 9.90
CA ASN A 54 -0.14 -5.28 8.88
C ASN A 54 0.01 -4.63 7.50
N ILE A 55 -0.01 -3.31 7.43
CA ILE A 55 0.06 -2.55 6.18
C ILE A 55 1.51 -2.36 5.71
N PHE A 56 2.40 -1.89 6.60
CA PHE A 56 3.76 -1.42 6.25
C PHE A 56 4.87 -2.40 6.64
N GLY A 57 4.56 -3.41 7.43
CA GLY A 57 5.56 -4.36 7.95
C GLY A 57 6.39 -3.78 9.10
N GLU A 58 7.03 -4.63 9.88
CA GLU A 58 7.89 -4.23 11.00
C GLU A 58 9.35 -4.46 10.66
N LEU A 59 9.69 -5.68 10.33
CA LEU A 59 11.06 -6.17 10.22
C LEU A 59 11.39 -6.68 8.81
N ILE A 60 12.65 -6.53 8.44
CA ILE A 60 13.25 -7.24 7.32
C ILE A 60 14.20 -8.28 7.90
N GLU A 61 14.03 -9.52 7.51
CA GLU A 61 14.92 -10.62 7.89
C GLU A 61 15.88 -10.92 6.75
N SER A 62 17.17 -11.03 7.07
CA SER A 62 18.21 -11.44 6.15
C SER A 62 19.11 -12.44 6.83
N GLY A 63 18.96 -13.71 6.50
CA GLY A 63 19.64 -14.78 7.19
C GLY A 63 19.22 -14.89 8.66
N SER A 64 20.16 -14.67 9.58
CA SER A 64 19.92 -14.61 11.03
C SER A 64 19.65 -13.20 11.54
N ASP A 65 19.82 -12.18 10.70
CA ASP A 65 19.76 -10.78 11.12
C ASP A 65 18.38 -10.18 10.85
N LYS A 66 17.98 -9.27 11.73
CA LYS A 66 16.70 -8.57 11.66
C LYS A 66 16.96 -7.08 11.65
N TYR A 67 16.34 -6.40 10.70
CA TYR A 67 16.49 -4.97 10.49
C TYR A 67 15.13 -4.28 10.54
N GLN A 68 15.10 -3.09 11.09
CA GLN A 68 13.90 -2.27 11.23
C GLN A 68 14.19 -0.84 10.78
N PHE A 69 13.35 -0.27 9.93
CA PHE A 69 13.46 1.12 9.51
C PHE A 69 13.23 2.09 10.68
N LEU A 70 13.89 3.25 10.66
CA LEU A 70 13.65 4.33 11.61
C LEU A 70 12.19 4.81 11.53
N THR A 71 11.59 4.79 10.35
CA THR A 71 10.15 5.08 10.14
C THR A 71 9.27 4.17 11.01
N SER A 72 9.59 2.88 11.05
CA SER A 72 8.86 1.91 11.88
C SER A 72 9.05 2.17 13.38
N HIS A 73 10.25 2.53 13.80
CA HIS A 73 10.53 2.91 15.19
C HIS A 73 9.76 4.17 15.58
N THR A 74 9.78 5.21 14.74
CA THR A 74 9.04 6.46 14.96
C THR A 74 7.55 6.21 15.07
N ALA A 75 6.98 5.43 14.14
CA ALA A 75 5.56 5.05 14.17
C ALA A 75 5.21 4.29 15.45
N LYS A 76 6.06 3.35 15.89
CA LYS A 76 5.87 2.56 17.10
C LYS A 76 5.81 3.44 18.34
N GLU A 77 6.78 4.33 18.50
CA GLU A 77 6.84 5.19 19.68
C GLU A 77 5.72 6.24 19.67
N TYR A 78 5.40 6.81 18.51
CA TYR A 78 4.30 7.75 18.39
C TYR A 78 2.94 7.09 18.72
N LEU A 79 2.61 5.97 18.09
CA LEU A 79 1.34 5.26 18.29
C LEU A 79 1.16 4.71 19.70
N ARG A 80 2.27 4.54 20.46
CA ARG A 80 2.21 4.14 21.86
C ARG A 80 1.74 5.26 22.80
N GLN A 81 2.01 6.50 22.44
CA GLN A 81 1.78 7.68 23.30
C GLN A 81 0.78 8.68 22.69
N GLY A 82 0.71 8.74 21.39
CA GLY A 82 -0.09 9.69 20.64
C GLY A 82 -1.40 9.11 20.11
N GLY A 83 -2.03 9.86 19.25
CA GLY A 83 -3.21 9.46 18.49
C GLY A 83 -2.87 8.77 17.17
N PRO A 84 -3.84 8.67 16.27
CA PRO A 84 -3.61 8.17 14.92
C PRO A 84 -2.55 8.99 14.19
N CYS A 85 -1.82 8.36 13.27
CA CYS A 85 -0.85 9.05 12.43
C CYS A 85 -1.02 8.67 10.95
N THR A 86 -0.63 9.60 10.08
CA THR A 86 -0.60 9.39 8.63
C THR A 86 0.81 8.95 8.24
N ILE A 87 0.91 7.76 7.63
CA ILE A 87 2.18 7.24 7.13
C ILE A 87 2.22 7.44 5.62
N ILE A 88 3.34 7.99 5.11
CA ILE A 88 3.60 8.06 3.68
C ILE A 88 4.91 7.30 3.41
N ARG A 89 4.77 6.17 2.74
CA ARG A 89 5.92 5.38 2.31
C ARG A 89 6.61 6.04 1.12
N VAL A 90 7.92 6.17 1.19
CA VAL A 90 8.75 6.60 0.07
C VAL A 90 9.53 5.43 -0.51
N ALA A 91 9.71 5.43 -1.83
CA ALA A 91 10.47 4.42 -2.57
C ALA A 91 10.96 4.99 -3.91
N GLY A 92 11.62 4.19 -4.74
CA GLY A 92 12.09 4.59 -6.05
C GLY A 92 10.97 4.93 -7.05
N SER A 93 11.33 5.66 -8.09
CA SER A 93 10.39 6.17 -9.09
C SER A 93 9.72 5.10 -9.96
N ASP A 94 10.38 3.97 -10.13
CA ASP A 94 9.95 2.82 -10.92
C ASP A 94 9.48 1.65 -10.04
N THR A 95 8.92 1.99 -8.89
CA THR A 95 8.27 1.03 -7.99
C THR A 95 7.09 0.36 -8.68
N ALA A 96 7.00 -0.95 -8.55
CA ALA A 96 5.92 -1.74 -9.13
C ALA A 96 5.31 -2.72 -8.12
N LYS A 97 4.06 -3.02 -8.36
CA LYS A 97 3.29 -4.03 -7.60
C LYS A 97 3.53 -5.42 -8.17
N ALA A 98 3.54 -6.41 -7.29
CA ALA A 98 3.60 -7.80 -7.72
C ALA A 98 2.25 -8.21 -8.34
N THR A 99 2.32 -8.91 -9.46
CA THR A 99 1.16 -9.36 -10.25
C THR A 99 1.11 -10.87 -10.38
N SER A 100 -0.05 -11.40 -10.68
CA SER A 100 -0.22 -12.82 -11.01
C SER A 100 -1.37 -13.01 -11.99
N ASN A 101 -1.17 -13.87 -12.96
CA ASN A 101 -2.20 -14.23 -13.95
C ASN A 101 -3.04 -15.40 -13.46
N VAL A 102 -4.33 -15.20 -13.36
CA VAL A 102 -5.29 -16.29 -13.15
C VAL A 102 -5.58 -16.91 -14.51
N VAL A 103 -5.20 -18.17 -14.66
CA VAL A 103 -5.13 -18.82 -15.97
C VAL A 103 -6.07 -20.02 -16.09
N SER A 104 -6.40 -20.34 -17.34
CA SER A 104 -6.95 -21.62 -17.75
C SER A 104 -6.02 -22.20 -18.82
N ALA A 105 -5.31 -23.26 -18.49
CA ALA A 105 -4.20 -23.77 -19.28
C ALA A 105 -3.17 -22.65 -19.56
N SER A 106 -2.97 -22.29 -20.83
CA SER A 106 -2.05 -21.20 -21.22
C SER A 106 -2.77 -19.85 -21.46
N ILE A 107 -4.06 -19.77 -21.14
CA ILE A 107 -4.88 -18.58 -21.42
C ILE A 107 -5.03 -17.77 -20.13
N THR A 108 -4.59 -16.52 -20.14
CA THR A 108 -4.87 -15.58 -19.04
C THR A 108 -6.33 -15.17 -19.06
N MET A 109 -7.05 -15.46 -17.96
CA MET A 109 -8.43 -15.03 -17.76
C MET A 109 -8.48 -13.59 -17.29
N PHE A 110 -7.76 -13.31 -16.23
CA PHE A 110 -7.57 -11.97 -15.67
C PHE A 110 -6.26 -11.91 -14.87
N THR A 111 -5.79 -10.71 -14.60
CA THR A 111 -4.59 -10.49 -13.80
C THR A 111 -4.99 -9.88 -12.48
N ILE A 112 -4.46 -10.40 -11.40
CA ILE A 112 -4.57 -9.82 -10.07
C ILE A 112 -3.23 -9.20 -9.66
N GLU A 113 -3.30 -8.20 -8.83
CA GLU A 113 -2.17 -7.39 -8.39
C GLU A 113 -2.26 -7.19 -6.88
N ALA A 114 -1.12 -7.21 -6.20
CA ALA A 114 -1.04 -6.86 -4.79
C ALA A 114 -1.42 -5.39 -4.56
N LEU A 115 -2.10 -5.08 -3.47
CA LEU A 115 -2.43 -3.68 -3.13
C LEU A 115 -1.19 -2.90 -2.70
N GLY A 116 -0.22 -3.55 -2.06
CA GLY A 116 1.05 -2.94 -1.68
C GLY A 116 2.09 -3.05 -2.78
N ASP A 117 3.00 -2.09 -2.79
CA ASP A 117 4.14 -2.05 -3.70
C ASP A 117 5.34 -2.82 -3.14
N GLY A 118 6.17 -3.32 -4.02
CA GLY A 118 7.49 -3.82 -3.70
C GLY A 118 7.66 -5.34 -3.80
N PRO A 119 8.93 -5.79 -3.65
CA PRO A 119 9.32 -7.18 -3.86
C PRO A 119 8.84 -8.13 -2.77
N GLN A 120 8.35 -7.63 -1.64
CA GLN A 120 7.87 -8.44 -0.52
C GLN A 120 6.73 -9.39 -0.90
N PHE A 121 6.00 -9.04 -1.94
CA PHE A 121 4.88 -9.85 -2.44
C PHE A 121 5.31 -10.89 -3.49
N ASN A 122 6.55 -10.82 -3.99
CA ASN A 122 7.08 -11.80 -4.93
C ASN A 122 7.28 -13.15 -4.23
N ASN A 123 6.73 -14.21 -4.81
CA ASN A 123 6.90 -15.58 -4.34
C ASN A 123 6.90 -16.62 -5.49
N ALA A 124 7.04 -16.16 -6.73
CA ALA A 124 7.02 -17.03 -7.91
C ALA A 124 8.28 -17.86 -8.11
N VAL A 125 9.40 -17.39 -7.57
CA VAL A 125 10.71 -18.03 -7.77
C VAL A 125 10.95 -19.18 -6.80
N ASP A 126 10.19 -19.24 -5.73
CA ASP A 126 10.15 -20.42 -4.91
C ASP A 126 9.43 -21.50 -5.72
N THR A 127 10.21 -22.21 -6.54
CA THR A 127 9.73 -23.42 -7.18
C THR A 127 9.35 -24.38 -6.07
N TYR A 128 8.09 -24.29 -5.70
CA TYR A 128 7.44 -25.36 -4.98
C TYR A 128 7.48 -26.53 -5.95
N GLY A 129 8.58 -27.29 -5.95
CA GLY A 129 8.65 -28.54 -6.69
C GLY A 129 7.44 -29.40 -6.34
N THR A 130 7.21 -30.40 -7.11
CA THR A 130 6.12 -31.40 -6.86
C THR A 130 6.12 -31.93 -5.42
N ASP A 131 7.24 -31.82 -4.72
CA ASP A 131 7.43 -32.21 -3.31
C ASP A 131 7.15 -31.06 -2.30
N ALA A 132 6.95 -29.85 -2.75
CA ALA A 132 6.60 -28.71 -1.87
C ALA A 132 5.25 -28.90 -1.14
N LEU A 133 4.46 -29.84 -1.56
CA LEU A 133 3.29 -30.31 -0.84
C LEU A 133 3.62 -30.92 0.53
N LEU A 134 4.87 -31.30 0.78
CA LEU A 134 5.28 -32.10 1.92
C LEU A 134 6.30 -31.38 2.83
N THR A 135 7.01 -30.41 2.32
CA THR A 135 7.99 -29.65 3.10
C THR A 135 7.43 -28.31 3.54
N PRO A 136 7.46 -28.00 4.85
CA PRO A 136 7.23 -26.62 5.29
C PRO A 136 8.25 -25.76 4.57
N GLN A 137 7.79 -24.72 3.87
CA GLN A 137 8.69 -23.76 3.26
C GLN A 137 9.56 -23.17 4.37
N LYS A 138 10.83 -23.35 4.23
CA LYS A 138 11.80 -22.60 5.01
C LYS A 138 11.56 -21.14 4.66
N GLU A 139 11.31 -20.30 5.66
CA GLU A 139 11.19 -18.86 5.43
C GLU A 139 12.39 -18.44 4.60
N SER A 140 12.16 -18.09 3.34
CA SER A 140 13.22 -17.63 2.48
C SER A 140 13.73 -16.32 3.05
N THR A 141 15.03 -16.16 3.08
CA THR A 141 15.65 -14.90 3.41
C THR A 141 15.03 -13.83 2.54
N ARG A 142 14.38 -12.85 3.17
CA ARG A 142 13.74 -11.73 2.48
C ARG A 142 14.83 -10.85 1.89
N HIS A 143 15.12 -11.03 0.61
CA HIS A 143 16.08 -10.19 -0.09
C HIS A 143 15.35 -9.05 -0.83
N TRP A 144 15.82 -7.84 -0.58
CA TRP A 144 15.24 -6.64 -1.20
C TRP A 144 15.64 -6.43 -2.66
N THR A 145 16.75 -6.96 -3.11
CA THR A 145 17.40 -6.50 -4.35
C THR A 145 17.56 -7.51 -5.47
N SER A 146 17.56 -8.73 -5.26
CA SER A 146 17.54 -9.77 -6.30
C SER A 146 17.76 -11.12 -5.63
N GLY A 147 16.85 -11.91 -5.67
CA GLY A 147 16.94 -13.23 -5.08
C GLY A 147 15.61 -13.91 -5.12
N SER A 148 15.63 -15.15 -4.83
CA SER A 148 14.44 -15.97 -4.78
C SER A 148 13.57 -15.51 -3.61
N TYR A 149 12.46 -14.86 -3.90
CA TYR A 149 11.45 -14.59 -2.91
C TYR A 149 10.58 -15.82 -2.77
N GLY A 150 10.49 -16.37 -1.59
CA GLY A 150 9.62 -17.49 -1.29
C GLY A 150 8.35 -17.06 -0.57
N GLY A 151 7.53 -18.05 -0.30
CA GLY A 151 6.34 -17.87 0.52
C GLY A 151 6.71 -17.55 1.97
N THR A 152 6.21 -16.44 2.50
CA THR A 152 6.41 -16.00 3.88
C THR A 152 5.06 -15.81 4.58
N SER A 153 5.08 -15.54 5.90
CA SER A 153 3.87 -15.17 6.64
C SER A 153 3.30 -13.83 6.22
N ASP A 154 4.10 -12.96 5.58
CA ASP A 154 3.74 -11.58 5.25
C ASP A 154 3.35 -11.40 3.79
N ASN A 155 3.57 -12.39 2.95
CA ASN A 155 3.05 -12.39 1.59
C ASN A 155 1.90 -13.39 1.44
N PHE A 156 1.31 -13.42 0.27
CA PHE A 156 0.15 -14.23 -0.01
C PHE A 156 0.24 -14.84 -1.41
N ARG A 157 -0.55 -15.85 -1.63
CA ARG A 157 -0.79 -16.49 -2.92
C ARG A 157 -2.27 -16.74 -3.12
N TRP A 158 -2.68 -17.09 -4.32
CA TRP A 158 -4.07 -17.37 -4.65
C TRP A 158 -4.27 -18.80 -5.10
N GLU A 159 -5.53 -19.25 -5.07
CA GLU A 159 -5.96 -20.54 -5.59
C GLU A 159 -7.40 -20.44 -6.09
N VAL A 160 -7.69 -21.01 -7.26
CA VAL A 160 -9.06 -21.27 -7.66
C VAL A 160 -9.47 -22.62 -7.07
N SER A 161 -10.33 -22.60 -6.06
CA SER A 161 -10.67 -23.81 -5.29
C SER A 161 -11.84 -24.59 -5.89
N GLN A 162 -12.75 -23.90 -6.57
CA GLN A 162 -13.93 -24.49 -7.17
C GLN A 162 -14.26 -23.80 -8.49
N ARG A 163 -14.85 -24.56 -9.42
CA ARG A 163 -15.38 -24.09 -10.68
C ARG A 163 -16.71 -24.75 -10.95
N ASN A 164 -17.72 -23.95 -11.27
CA ASN A 164 -19.05 -24.40 -11.65
C ASN A 164 -19.30 -24.05 -13.11
N THR A 165 -19.13 -25.01 -13.99
CA THR A 165 -19.29 -24.83 -15.44
C THR A 165 -20.74 -24.61 -15.84
N SER A 166 -21.73 -25.16 -15.12
CA SER A 166 -23.14 -24.94 -15.43
C SER A 166 -23.62 -23.53 -15.08
N LYS A 167 -22.96 -22.85 -14.14
CA LYS A 167 -23.31 -21.47 -13.74
C LYS A 167 -22.31 -20.41 -14.22
N GLY A 168 -21.19 -20.80 -14.82
CA GLY A 168 -20.14 -19.88 -15.22
C GLY A 168 -19.43 -19.20 -14.04
N THR A 169 -19.34 -19.86 -12.90
CA THR A 169 -18.78 -19.28 -11.68
C THR A 169 -17.59 -20.06 -11.13
N PHE A 170 -16.77 -19.38 -10.34
CA PHE A 170 -15.62 -19.98 -9.66
C PHE A 170 -15.39 -19.34 -8.29
N THR A 171 -14.56 -19.97 -7.47
CA THR A 171 -14.17 -19.46 -6.16
C THR A 171 -12.67 -19.20 -6.12
N LEU A 172 -12.28 -17.99 -5.81
CA LEU A 172 -10.89 -17.57 -5.61
C LEU A 172 -10.60 -17.47 -4.11
N LEU A 173 -9.54 -18.13 -3.68
CA LEU A 173 -9.00 -18.04 -2.33
C LEU A 173 -7.71 -17.22 -2.34
N ILE A 174 -7.57 -16.33 -1.40
CA ILE A 174 -6.27 -15.72 -1.07
C ILE A 174 -5.75 -16.45 0.16
N ARG A 175 -4.52 -16.96 0.07
CA ARG A 175 -3.90 -17.84 1.04
C ARG A 175 -2.60 -17.21 1.54
N GLN A 176 -2.19 -17.52 2.76
CA GLN A 176 -0.90 -17.09 3.28
C GLN A 176 0.23 -17.71 2.45
N GLY A 177 1.28 -16.94 2.12
CA GLY A 177 2.33 -17.35 1.21
C GLY A 177 3.11 -18.59 1.65
N ASN A 178 3.31 -18.78 2.95
CA ASN A 178 4.04 -19.92 3.53
C ASN A 178 3.14 -21.11 3.93
N ASP A 179 1.89 -21.15 3.48
CA ASP A 179 1.04 -22.30 3.74
C ASP A 179 1.37 -23.50 2.84
N THR A 180 0.77 -24.63 3.09
CA THR A 180 0.92 -25.84 2.27
C THR A 180 -0.43 -26.31 1.77
N ASN A 181 -0.46 -27.09 0.66
CA ASN A 181 -1.71 -27.63 0.16
C ASN A 181 -2.36 -28.63 1.14
N LYS A 182 -1.60 -29.24 2.03
CA LYS A 182 -2.13 -30.09 3.12
C LYS A 182 -2.68 -29.28 4.28
N LYS A 183 -2.10 -28.08 4.56
CA LYS A 183 -2.51 -27.19 5.65
C LYS A 183 -2.66 -25.79 5.08
N LYS A 184 -3.76 -25.57 4.38
CA LYS A 184 -4.10 -24.29 3.78
C LYS A 184 -4.44 -23.28 4.88
N LYS A 185 -3.87 -22.07 4.77
CA LYS A 185 -4.22 -20.93 5.58
C LYS A 185 -4.90 -19.88 4.69
N VAL A 186 -6.21 -19.99 4.57
CA VAL A 186 -7.01 -19.06 3.79
C VAL A 186 -7.19 -17.77 4.58
N ILE A 187 -6.88 -16.64 3.97
CA ILE A 187 -7.05 -15.30 4.54
C ILE A 187 -8.24 -14.56 3.96
N GLU A 188 -8.57 -14.79 2.68
CA GLU A 188 -9.81 -14.30 2.06
C GLU A 188 -10.42 -15.36 1.15
N THR A 189 -11.75 -15.31 1.02
CA THR A 189 -12.52 -16.18 0.12
C THR A 189 -13.49 -15.35 -0.69
N HIS A 190 -13.32 -15.36 -2.00
CA HIS A 190 -14.24 -14.74 -2.96
C HIS A 190 -15.00 -15.86 -3.69
N ALA A 191 -16.20 -16.16 -3.18
CA ALA A 191 -17.03 -17.26 -3.70
C ALA A 191 -17.94 -16.81 -4.85
N ASN A 192 -18.25 -17.75 -5.74
CA ASN A 192 -19.19 -17.57 -6.84
C ASN A 192 -18.84 -16.43 -7.81
N LEU A 193 -17.56 -16.10 -7.97
CA LEU A 193 -17.13 -15.07 -8.91
C LEU A 193 -17.55 -15.43 -10.33
N SER A 194 -17.99 -14.43 -11.09
CA SER A 194 -18.35 -14.51 -12.50
C SER A 194 -17.50 -13.57 -13.35
N LEU A 195 -17.27 -13.93 -14.60
CA LEU A 195 -16.67 -13.03 -15.60
C LEU A 195 -17.75 -12.30 -16.44
N ASP A 196 -19.02 -12.47 -16.10
CA ASP A 196 -20.12 -11.75 -16.71
C ASP A 196 -20.25 -10.33 -16.09
N PRO A 197 -20.09 -9.26 -16.89
CA PRO A 197 -20.18 -7.88 -16.41
C PRO A 197 -21.54 -7.52 -15.79
N GLU A 198 -22.62 -8.15 -16.26
CA GLU A 198 -23.98 -7.90 -15.75
C GLU A 198 -24.26 -8.62 -14.43
N SER A 199 -23.45 -9.61 -14.09
CA SER A 199 -23.62 -10.37 -12.85
C SER A 199 -23.38 -9.49 -11.61
N THR A 200 -24.14 -9.74 -10.54
CA THR A 200 -23.87 -9.19 -9.20
C THR A 200 -22.55 -9.70 -8.63
N ASP A 201 -22.14 -10.90 -9.05
CA ASP A 201 -20.91 -11.55 -8.60
C ASP A 201 -19.76 -11.35 -9.60
N TYR A 202 -19.84 -10.31 -10.42
CA TYR A 202 -18.77 -9.94 -11.35
C TYR A 202 -17.45 -9.73 -10.63
N VAL A 203 -16.38 -10.33 -11.15
CA VAL A 203 -15.07 -10.37 -10.50
C VAL A 203 -14.55 -8.98 -10.13
N LEU A 204 -14.75 -7.96 -11.00
CA LEU A 204 -14.33 -6.58 -10.71
C LEU A 204 -15.17 -5.94 -9.60
N LYS A 205 -16.46 -6.27 -9.49
CA LYS A 205 -17.33 -5.79 -8.40
C LYS A 205 -16.99 -6.43 -7.06
N ARG A 206 -16.61 -7.72 -7.08
CA ARG A 206 -16.40 -8.51 -5.87
C ARG A 206 -14.99 -8.42 -5.29
N ILE A 207 -13.99 -8.16 -6.11
CA ILE A 207 -12.60 -7.99 -5.68
C ILE A 207 -12.23 -6.51 -5.66
N GLY A 208 -12.61 -5.79 -6.71
CA GLY A 208 -12.25 -4.40 -6.96
C GLY A 208 -11.15 -4.26 -8.02
N ASN A 209 -11.11 -3.10 -8.65
CA ASN A 209 -10.08 -2.75 -9.63
C ASN A 209 -9.54 -1.32 -9.45
N THR A 210 -9.93 -0.65 -8.36
CA THR A 210 -9.47 0.71 -8.09
C THR A 210 -7.99 0.71 -7.69
N THR A 211 -7.25 1.63 -8.26
CA THR A 211 -5.88 1.95 -7.84
C THR A 211 -5.74 3.45 -7.63
N ASN A 212 -4.96 3.82 -6.65
CA ASN A 212 -4.59 5.20 -6.39
C ASN A 212 -3.22 5.45 -7.04
N THR A 213 -3.15 6.48 -7.86
CA THR A 213 -1.90 6.93 -8.47
C THR A 213 -1.64 8.37 -8.06
N VAL A 214 -0.37 8.72 -7.95
CA VAL A 214 0.01 10.10 -7.69
C VAL A 214 0.04 10.85 -9.02
N ALA A 215 -0.74 11.90 -9.12
CA ALA A 215 -0.72 12.86 -10.22
C ALA A 215 -0.15 14.20 -9.73
N SER A 216 0.17 15.08 -10.65
CA SER A 216 0.69 16.42 -10.33
C SER A 216 0.07 17.46 -11.26
N GLU A 217 -0.41 18.56 -10.69
CA GLU A 217 -0.90 19.72 -11.42
C GLU A 217 -0.33 21.01 -10.81
N GLY A 218 0.24 21.87 -11.65
CA GLY A 218 0.86 23.11 -11.17
C GLY A 218 2.02 22.91 -10.17
N GLY A 219 2.66 21.72 -10.16
CA GLY A 219 3.73 21.38 -9.21
C GLY A 219 3.25 20.87 -7.85
N VAL A 220 1.93 20.69 -7.66
CA VAL A 220 1.34 20.10 -6.46
C VAL A 220 0.92 18.67 -6.76
N ALA A 221 1.37 17.73 -5.91
CA ALA A 221 0.99 16.33 -6.03
C ALA A 221 -0.38 16.09 -5.39
N TYR A 222 -1.16 15.19 -5.99
CA TYR A 222 -2.44 14.74 -5.45
C TYR A 222 -2.70 13.27 -5.78
N ILE A 223 -3.59 12.64 -5.05
CA ILE A 223 -3.98 11.25 -5.29
C ILE A 223 -5.13 11.21 -6.30
N GLN A 224 -4.91 10.50 -7.39
CA GLN A 224 -5.92 10.27 -8.41
C GLN A 224 -6.36 8.80 -8.38
N PRO A 225 -7.59 8.51 -7.91
CA PRO A 225 -8.15 7.18 -8.00
C PRO A 225 -8.54 6.86 -9.44
N THR A 226 -8.23 5.67 -9.90
CA THR A 226 -8.63 5.11 -11.18
C THR A 226 -9.22 3.73 -10.98
N GLY A 227 -10.14 3.32 -11.85
CA GLY A 227 -10.87 2.07 -11.72
C GLY A 227 -12.38 2.30 -11.54
N GLU A 228 -13.16 1.31 -11.87
CA GLU A 228 -14.63 1.40 -11.90
C GLU A 228 -15.25 0.95 -10.57
N PHE A 229 -14.62 -0.04 -9.93
CA PHE A 229 -15.15 -0.68 -8.73
C PHE A 229 -14.18 -0.54 -7.57
N PRO A 230 -14.65 -0.09 -6.39
CA PRO A 230 -13.82 0.03 -5.21
C PRO A 230 -13.30 -1.34 -4.76
N ASN A 231 -12.09 -1.37 -4.21
CA ASN A 231 -11.48 -2.60 -3.71
C ASN A 231 -12.27 -3.14 -2.51
N GLN A 232 -12.69 -4.39 -2.60
CA GLN A 232 -13.33 -5.13 -1.52
C GLN A 232 -12.35 -6.10 -0.84
N SER A 233 -11.30 -6.52 -1.57
CA SER A 233 -10.20 -7.28 -1.00
C SER A 233 -9.23 -6.35 -0.26
N ASN A 234 -8.68 -6.84 0.86
CA ASN A 234 -7.63 -6.16 1.62
C ASN A 234 -6.21 -6.49 1.11
N TYR A 235 -6.08 -7.40 0.16
CA TYR A 235 -4.78 -7.91 -0.31
C TYR A 235 -4.54 -7.68 -1.79
N VAL A 236 -5.55 -7.83 -2.62
CA VAL A 236 -5.42 -7.81 -4.07
C VAL A 236 -6.49 -6.97 -4.76
N ARG A 237 -6.22 -6.57 -5.98
CA ARG A 237 -7.20 -6.02 -6.91
C ARG A 237 -7.08 -6.71 -8.27
N VAL A 238 -8.08 -6.59 -9.10
CA VAL A 238 -7.99 -7.02 -10.51
C VAL A 238 -7.37 -5.87 -11.31
N SER A 239 -6.16 -6.09 -11.83
CA SER A 239 -5.46 -5.07 -12.61
C SER A 239 -5.84 -5.10 -14.10
N SER A 240 -6.21 -6.27 -14.61
CA SER A 240 -6.60 -6.43 -16.01
C SER A 240 -7.60 -7.57 -16.19
N LEU A 241 -8.64 -7.32 -16.97
CA LEU A 241 -9.58 -8.33 -17.47
C LEU A 241 -9.80 -8.08 -18.97
N PRO A 242 -9.23 -8.92 -19.84
CA PRO A 242 -9.39 -8.77 -21.29
C PRO A 242 -10.86 -8.91 -21.72
N GLU A 243 -11.32 -8.08 -22.65
CA GLU A 243 -12.70 -8.14 -23.18
C GLU A 243 -13.06 -9.54 -23.71
N ALA A 244 -12.12 -10.21 -24.37
CA ALA A 244 -12.31 -11.56 -24.89
C ALA A 244 -12.50 -12.64 -23.79
N ARG A 245 -12.34 -12.29 -22.53
CA ARG A 245 -12.52 -13.20 -21.38
C ARG A 245 -13.81 -12.91 -20.62
N LYS A 246 -14.50 -11.83 -20.92
CA LYS A 246 -15.83 -11.57 -20.39
C LYS A 246 -16.82 -12.61 -20.93
N THR A 247 -17.74 -13.01 -20.11
CA THR A 247 -18.70 -14.08 -20.40
C THR A 247 -20.14 -13.62 -20.24
N PRO A 248 -20.59 -12.59 -20.99
CA PRO A 248 -21.96 -12.10 -20.89
C PRO A 248 -22.95 -13.21 -21.22
N ASN A 249 -24.04 -13.26 -20.43
CA ASN A 249 -25.10 -14.23 -20.62
C ASN A 249 -24.60 -15.69 -20.67
N TRP A 250 -23.88 -16.12 -19.64
CA TRP A 250 -23.37 -17.50 -19.55
C TRP A 250 -24.47 -18.56 -19.72
N ILE A 251 -25.63 -18.28 -19.18
CA ILE A 251 -26.81 -19.14 -19.23
C ILE A 251 -27.83 -18.51 -20.17
N ASP A 252 -28.43 -19.31 -21.05
CA ASP A 252 -29.50 -18.88 -21.93
C ASP A 252 -30.86 -18.80 -21.21
N GLU A 253 -31.91 -18.36 -21.92
CA GLU A 253 -33.26 -18.20 -21.37
C GLU A 253 -33.89 -19.53 -20.91
N ASN A 254 -33.35 -20.68 -21.36
CA ASN A 254 -33.80 -22.01 -20.99
C ASN A 254 -33.04 -22.57 -19.77
N GLY A 255 -32.10 -21.83 -19.23
CA GLY A 255 -31.29 -22.27 -18.09
C GLY A 255 -30.11 -23.19 -18.46
N THR A 256 -29.75 -23.25 -19.75
CA THR A 256 -28.61 -24.03 -20.25
C THR A 256 -27.43 -23.15 -20.58
N VAL A 257 -26.22 -23.70 -20.58
CA VAL A 257 -25.02 -22.96 -20.95
C VAL A 257 -25.12 -22.49 -22.39
N ASN A 258 -24.95 -21.19 -22.60
CA ASN A 258 -25.09 -20.54 -23.91
C ASN A 258 -24.06 -21.08 -24.92
N SER A 259 -24.46 -21.14 -26.19
CA SER A 259 -23.71 -21.77 -27.28
C SER A 259 -22.22 -21.37 -27.38
N PRO A 260 -21.79 -20.10 -27.17
CA PRO A 260 -20.39 -19.75 -27.22
C PRO A 260 -19.52 -20.45 -26.17
N TYR A 261 -20.12 -20.86 -25.05
CA TYR A 261 -19.40 -21.40 -23.89
C TYR A 261 -19.55 -22.92 -23.76
N ASN A 262 -20.63 -23.46 -24.24
CA ASN A 262 -20.96 -24.88 -24.13
C ASN A 262 -19.90 -25.75 -24.84
N GLY A 263 -19.29 -26.67 -24.10
CA GLY A 263 -18.18 -27.50 -24.58
C GLY A 263 -16.82 -26.79 -24.69
N SER A 264 -16.78 -25.52 -24.35
CA SER A 264 -15.57 -24.68 -24.39
C SER A 264 -15.28 -23.97 -23.04
N GLU A 265 -15.84 -24.47 -21.96
CA GLU A 265 -15.81 -23.82 -20.62
C GLU A 265 -14.40 -23.57 -20.12
N SER A 266 -13.43 -24.42 -20.52
CA SER A 266 -12.03 -24.23 -20.17
C SER A 266 -11.35 -23.03 -20.87
N ALA A 267 -11.95 -22.50 -21.92
CA ALA A 267 -11.47 -21.30 -22.60
C ALA A 267 -11.97 -20.01 -21.93
N TYR A 268 -12.97 -20.11 -21.05
CA TYR A 268 -13.68 -18.97 -20.47
C TYR A 268 -13.73 -18.97 -18.94
N LEU A 269 -13.39 -20.04 -18.27
CA LEU A 269 -13.35 -20.12 -16.82
C LEU A 269 -11.97 -20.55 -16.33
N PRO A 270 -11.48 -19.97 -15.25
CA PRO A 270 -10.21 -20.38 -14.65
C PRO A 270 -10.19 -21.86 -14.31
N LEU A 271 -9.04 -22.50 -14.48
CA LEU A 271 -8.86 -23.87 -13.98
C LEU A 271 -8.73 -23.87 -12.46
N VAL A 272 -9.17 -24.95 -11.84
CA VAL A 272 -8.93 -25.20 -10.43
C VAL A 272 -7.43 -25.31 -10.22
N GLY A 273 -6.89 -24.44 -9.37
CA GLY A 273 -5.48 -24.38 -9.08
C GLY A 273 -5.02 -25.61 -8.30
N THR A 274 -4.06 -26.31 -8.83
CA THR A 274 -3.49 -27.51 -8.20
C THR A 274 -2.04 -27.35 -7.82
N GLY A 275 -1.39 -26.28 -8.25
CA GLY A 275 0.02 -26.04 -8.03
C GLY A 275 0.32 -24.63 -7.54
N SER A 276 1.37 -24.53 -6.78
CA SER A 276 1.94 -23.26 -6.30
C SER A 276 2.36 -22.34 -7.43
N ALA A 277 2.79 -22.91 -8.56
CA ALA A 277 3.21 -22.12 -9.73
C ALA A 277 2.07 -21.27 -10.34
N ASN A 278 0.81 -21.62 -10.13
CA ASN A 278 -0.34 -20.88 -10.63
C ASN A 278 -0.86 -19.84 -9.63
N GLY A 279 -0.39 -19.88 -8.40
CA GLY A 279 -0.83 -19.00 -7.32
C GLY A 279 0.20 -17.98 -6.86
N ALA A 280 1.32 -17.84 -7.55
CA ALA A 280 2.43 -16.98 -7.17
C ALA A 280 2.30 -15.58 -7.75
N PHE A 281 2.90 -14.61 -7.06
CA PHE A 281 3.05 -13.23 -7.50
C PHE A 281 4.49 -12.93 -7.88
N ASP A 282 4.70 -12.07 -8.86
CA ASP A 282 6.01 -11.66 -9.33
C ASP A 282 5.99 -10.23 -9.93
N GLY A 283 7.17 -9.69 -10.21
CA GLY A 283 7.34 -8.38 -10.82
C GLY A 283 7.22 -7.19 -9.88
N GLY A 284 7.01 -7.43 -8.57
CA GLY A 284 7.08 -6.37 -7.57
C GLY A 284 8.50 -5.84 -7.42
N THR A 285 8.69 -4.51 -7.46
CA THR A 285 9.98 -3.84 -7.27
C THR A 285 9.82 -2.54 -6.51
N ILE A 286 10.86 -2.14 -5.79
CA ILE A 286 10.93 -0.85 -5.10
C ILE A 286 11.60 0.23 -5.94
N GLY A 287 11.95 -0.10 -7.17
CA GLY A 287 12.56 0.80 -8.14
C GLY A 287 14.08 0.83 -8.11
N SER A 288 14.66 1.38 -9.16
CA SER A 288 16.11 1.47 -9.36
C SER A 288 16.78 2.57 -8.55
N ALA A 289 15.98 3.46 -7.96
CA ALA A 289 16.48 4.57 -7.14
C ALA A 289 16.82 4.16 -5.69
N GLU A 290 16.58 2.93 -5.31
CA GLU A 290 17.02 2.41 -4.02
C GLU A 290 18.39 1.76 -4.15
N VAL A 291 19.30 2.18 -3.28
CA VAL A 291 20.67 1.66 -3.23
C VAL A 291 20.75 0.57 -2.17
N GLY A 292 20.87 -0.66 -2.64
CA GLY A 292 21.29 -1.77 -1.79
C GLY A 292 20.26 -2.25 -0.78
N HIS A 293 20.70 -3.16 0.06
CA HIS A 293 19.89 -3.70 1.13
C HIS A 293 19.75 -2.71 2.28
N PRO A 294 18.63 -2.65 2.94
CA PRO A 294 18.46 -1.84 4.16
C PRO A 294 19.20 -2.47 5.36
N TYR A 295 20.27 -3.19 5.10
CA TYR A 295 21.13 -3.68 6.15
C TYR A 295 21.84 -2.51 6.78
N ASN A 296 21.68 -2.38 8.08
CA ASN A 296 22.31 -1.31 8.82
C ASN A 296 21.88 0.07 8.31
N PHE A 297 20.65 0.45 8.61
CA PHE A 297 20.05 1.73 8.18
C PHE A 297 20.93 2.95 8.47
N TYR A 298 21.69 2.92 9.54
CA TYR A 298 22.60 4.01 9.90
C TYR A 298 23.75 4.16 8.90
N ASP A 299 24.25 3.07 8.35
CA ASP A 299 25.33 3.11 7.38
C ASP A 299 24.83 3.50 5.97
N ASN A 300 23.52 3.43 5.76
CA ASN A 300 22.85 3.86 4.53
C ASN A 300 22.35 5.32 4.61
N ILE A 301 22.59 6.02 5.69
CA ILE A 301 22.33 7.47 5.78
C ILE A 301 23.63 8.18 5.39
N ASN A 302 23.63 8.83 4.24
CA ASN A 302 24.75 9.57 3.69
C ASN A 302 24.24 10.67 2.75
N ALA A 303 25.11 11.48 2.16
CA ALA A 303 24.78 12.65 1.37
C ALA A 303 23.70 12.44 0.30
N THR A 304 23.58 11.22 -0.24
CA THR A 304 22.66 10.92 -1.36
C THR A 304 21.59 9.90 -1.02
N ASN A 305 21.59 9.39 0.20
CA ASN A 305 20.72 8.26 0.55
C ASN A 305 20.25 8.32 2.02
N SER A 306 18.98 8.01 2.26
CA SER A 306 18.42 7.82 3.60
C SER A 306 17.79 6.45 3.73
N GLN A 307 18.33 5.62 4.62
CA GLN A 307 17.82 4.29 4.94
C GLN A 307 17.62 3.37 3.70
N GLY A 308 18.43 3.52 2.67
CA GLY A 308 18.28 2.79 1.40
C GLY A 308 17.52 3.55 0.32
N THR A 309 16.88 4.66 0.63
CA THR A 309 16.15 5.48 -0.37
C THR A 309 17.02 6.61 -0.88
N VAL A 310 17.16 6.71 -2.20
CA VAL A 310 17.96 7.76 -2.86
C VAL A 310 17.30 9.13 -2.70
N MET A 311 18.09 10.09 -2.26
CA MET A 311 17.66 11.47 -1.98
C MET A 311 17.82 12.41 -3.19
N ALA A 312 18.23 11.90 -4.36
CA ALA A 312 18.46 12.71 -5.55
C ALA A 312 17.24 13.56 -5.93
N THR A 313 17.50 14.79 -6.36
CA THR A 313 16.47 15.81 -6.65
C THR A 313 15.43 15.35 -7.68
N SER A 314 15.83 14.51 -8.64
CA SER A 314 14.92 13.94 -9.64
C SER A 314 13.90 12.95 -9.05
N ASN A 315 14.23 12.35 -7.91
CA ASN A 315 13.36 11.41 -7.20
C ASN A 315 12.60 12.07 -6.03
N ASN A 316 12.98 13.29 -5.69
CA ASN A 316 12.44 14.01 -4.53
C ASN A 316 11.35 15.02 -4.87
N ARG A 317 11.14 15.32 -6.14
CA ARG A 317 10.17 16.35 -6.57
C ARG A 317 9.25 15.84 -7.67
N PRO A 318 7.97 16.25 -7.64
CA PRO A 318 7.09 16.01 -8.77
C PRO A 318 7.66 16.72 -10.00
N SER A 319 8.00 15.96 -11.04
CA SER A 319 8.48 16.49 -12.30
C SER A 319 7.49 16.13 -13.41
N GLY A 320 6.74 17.11 -13.89
CA GLY A 320 5.91 16.95 -15.08
C GLY A 320 4.98 15.75 -15.05
N ALA A 321 5.14 14.83 -15.99
CA ALA A 321 4.29 13.63 -16.13
C ALA A 321 4.75 12.42 -15.29
N SER A 322 5.90 12.49 -14.63
CA SER A 322 6.46 11.39 -13.84
C SER A 322 6.68 11.85 -12.42
N VAL A 323 5.79 11.44 -11.54
CA VAL A 323 5.92 11.68 -10.11
C VAL A 323 6.77 10.57 -9.53
N GLY A 324 7.99 10.88 -9.12
CA GLY A 324 8.89 9.92 -8.48
C GLY A 324 8.39 9.54 -7.09
N GLY A 325 8.82 8.37 -6.61
CA GLY A 325 8.46 7.83 -5.30
C GLY A 325 9.16 8.50 -4.10
N GLY A 326 9.70 9.70 -4.24
CA GLY A 326 10.57 10.36 -3.30
C GLY A 326 9.92 11.24 -2.25
N TYR A 327 10.74 11.76 -1.36
CA TYR A 327 10.34 12.61 -0.23
C TYR A 327 9.64 13.90 -0.67
N GLY A 328 10.15 14.58 -1.71
CA GLY A 328 9.55 15.83 -2.19
C GLY A 328 8.12 15.65 -2.69
N THR A 329 7.83 14.52 -3.31
CA THR A 329 6.46 14.15 -3.72
C THR A 329 5.57 13.91 -2.49
N ALA A 330 6.08 13.18 -1.49
CA ALA A 330 5.36 12.93 -0.24
C ALA A 330 5.04 14.23 0.50
N ILE A 331 6.00 15.15 0.59
CA ILE A 331 5.81 16.48 1.19
C ILE A 331 4.79 17.29 0.38
N SER A 332 4.85 17.22 -0.97
CA SER A 332 3.91 17.92 -1.83
C SER A 332 2.47 17.44 -1.65
N LEU A 333 2.25 16.14 -1.43
CA LEU A 333 0.92 15.59 -1.12
C LEU A 333 0.33 16.18 0.16
N LEU A 334 1.16 16.41 1.18
CA LEU A 334 0.75 16.96 2.46
C LEU A 334 0.38 18.45 2.43
N LYS A 335 0.53 19.14 1.28
CA LYS A 335 0.13 20.56 1.15
C LYS A 335 -1.37 20.77 1.24
N ASN A 336 -2.16 19.77 0.92
CA ASN A 336 -3.61 19.85 0.99
C ASN A 336 -4.10 19.77 2.44
N LYS A 337 -4.44 20.93 3.03
CA LYS A 337 -4.92 21.04 4.43
C LYS A 337 -6.31 20.45 4.63
N ASP A 338 -7.13 20.44 3.57
CA ASP A 338 -8.51 19.97 3.66
C ASP A 338 -8.59 18.43 3.68
N GLU A 339 -7.53 17.76 3.22
CA GLU A 339 -7.47 16.29 3.12
C GLU A 339 -6.63 15.66 4.23
N TYR A 340 -5.53 16.32 4.62
CA TYR A 340 -4.58 15.77 5.61
C TYR A 340 -4.46 16.69 6.82
N ASP A 341 -4.96 16.24 7.96
CA ASP A 341 -4.89 16.93 9.24
C ASP A 341 -3.78 16.32 10.10
N PHE A 342 -2.77 17.12 10.44
CA PHE A 342 -1.66 16.76 11.33
C PHE A 342 -0.98 17.99 11.90
N ASN A 343 -0.41 17.85 13.10
CA ASN A 343 0.31 18.93 13.80
C ASN A 343 1.82 18.67 13.84
N LEU A 344 2.27 17.44 13.63
CA LEU A 344 3.68 17.05 13.64
C LEU A 344 4.04 16.38 12.33
N LEU A 345 5.16 16.79 11.72
CA LEU A 345 5.75 16.15 10.56
C LEU A 345 7.08 15.52 10.96
N PHE A 346 7.21 14.22 10.80
CA PHE A 346 8.43 13.48 11.09
C PHE A 346 9.11 13.01 9.81
N LEU A 347 10.41 13.25 9.70
CA LEU A 347 11.29 12.79 8.63
C LEU A 347 12.42 11.90 9.22
N PRO A 348 12.14 10.68 9.67
CA PRO A 348 13.15 9.84 10.31
C PRO A 348 14.30 9.51 9.35
N GLY A 349 15.54 9.73 9.80
CA GLY A 349 16.75 9.43 9.02
C GLY A 349 17.07 10.43 7.90
N VAL A 350 16.39 11.58 7.87
CA VAL A 350 16.76 12.71 7.02
C VAL A 350 17.52 13.71 7.88
N ALA A 351 18.82 13.92 7.59
CA ALA A 351 19.74 14.71 8.42
C ALA A 351 20.18 15.99 7.71
N ASP A 352 20.08 17.14 8.37
CA ASP A 352 20.37 18.47 7.81
C ASP A 352 21.80 18.64 7.31
N GLN A 353 22.74 17.92 7.89
CA GLN A 353 24.16 18.02 7.54
C GLN A 353 24.51 17.33 6.20
N GLU A 354 23.60 16.58 5.63
CA GLU A 354 23.81 15.87 4.36
C GLU A 354 23.27 16.67 3.17
N THR A 355 24.05 16.73 2.09
CA THR A 355 23.82 17.67 0.98
C THR A 355 22.45 17.53 0.33
N ASP A 356 22.03 16.31 -0.04
CA ASP A 356 20.76 16.12 -0.73
C ASP A 356 19.56 16.13 0.25
N HIS A 357 19.81 15.85 1.54
CA HIS A 357 18.78 15.90 2.57
C HIS A 357 18.32 17.33 2.88
N SER A 358 19.23 18.30 2.80
CA SER A 358 18.91 19.70 3.07
C SER A 358 17.81 20.25 2.16
N THR A 359 17.72 19.76 0.93
CA THR A 359 16.64 20.10 -0.01
C THR A 359 15.28 19.60 0.49
N VAL A 360 15.22 18.36 0.98
CA VAL A 360 14.01 17.74 1.52
C VAL A 360 13.56 18.46 2.79
N ILE A 361 14.51 18.81 3.65
CA ILE A 361 14.23 19.56 4.88
C ILE A 361 13.72 20.97 4.53
N GLY A 362 14.33 21.65 3.54
CA GLY A 362 13.87 22.93 3.04
C GLY A 362 12.44 22.90 2.51
N ASP A 363 12.09 21.86 1.74
CA ASP A 363 10.72 21.64 1.26
C ASP A 363 9.74 21.39 2.42
N ALA A 364 10.16 20.66 3.46
CA ALA A 364 9.33 20.38 4.64
C ALA A 364 9.15 21.63 5.53
N ILE A 365 10.19 22.46 5.69
CA ILE A 365 10.09 23.75 6.40
C ILE A 365 9.10 24.65 5.66
N SER A 366 9.26 24.80 4.33
CA SER A 366 8.33 25.59 3.51
C SER A 366 6.90 25.09 3.61
N LEU A 367 6.69 23.76 3.64
CA LEU A 367 5.38 23.16 3.88
C LEU A 367 4.79 23.62 5.22
N CYS A 368 5.56 23.53 6.31
CA CYS A 368 5.10 23.91 7.63
C CYS A 368 4.81 25.42 7.74
N GLU A 369 5.62 26.26 7.09
CA GLU A 369 5.39 27.71 6.99
C GLU A 369 4.12 28.04 6.21
N ASP A 370 3.91 27.41 5.04
CA ASP A 370 2.72 27.61 4.20
C ASP A 370 1.45 27.11 4.89
N ARG A 371 1.55 26.00 5.62
CA ARG A 371 0.42 25.45 6.38
C ARG A 371 0.11 26.25 7.64
N GLY A 372 1.13 26.55 8.43
CA GLY A 372 0.99 27.28 9.71
C GLY A 372 0.31 26.48 10.83
N ASP A 373 0.03 25.21 10.62
CA ASP A 373 -0.70 24.30 11.54
C ASP A 373 0.13 23.09 11.99
N CYS A 374 1.35 22.96 11.50
CA CYS A 374 2.23 21.84 11.81
C CYS A 374 3.65 22.26 12.17
N PHE A 375 4.37 21.36 12.82
CA PHE A 375 5.75 21.52 13.26
C PHE A 375 6.62 20.38 12.74
N LEU A 376 7.78 20.70 12.14
CA LEU A 376 8.71 19.72 11.60
C LEU A 376 9.64 19.18 12.70
N VAL A 377 9.81 17.86 12.72
CA VAL A 377 10.78 17.14 13.56
C VAL A 377 11.68 16.31 12.65
N TYR A 378 12.97 16.60 12.65
CA TYR A 378 13.98 15.93 11.82
C TYR A 378 15.30 15.76 12.57
N ASP A 379 16.23 14.98 12.02
CA ASP A 379 17.53 14.71 12.60
C ASP A 379 18.53 15.81 12.20
N ASN A 380 19.09 16.52 13.20
CA ASN A 380 20.10 17.56 12.97
C ASN A 380 21.53 17.02 12.95
N THR A 381 21.76 15.80 13.42
CA THR A 381 23.08 15.22 13.63
C THR A 381 23.26 13.88 12.97
N LEU A 382 24.48 13.59 12.56
CA LEU A 382 24.86 12.28 12.04
C LEU A 382 25.39 11.37 13.18
N LYS A 383 25.32 10.06 12.98
CA LYS A 383 25.90 9.06 13.89
C LYS A 383 27.37 9.31 14.23
N THR A 384 28.11 9.88 13.28
CA THR A 384 29.55 10.15 13.39
C THR A 384 29.87 11.48 14.07
N ASP A 385 28.87 12.31 14.34
CA ASP A 385 29.07 13.63 14.89
C ASP A 385 29.52 13.60 16.36
N SER A 386 30.43 14.48 16.67
CA SER A 386 30.78 14.74 18.06
C SER A 386 29.75 15.66 18.73
N VAL A 387 29.67 15.60 20.05
CA VAL A 387 28.82 16.53 20.83
C VAL A 387 29.10 18.00 20.52
N ALA A 388 30.33 18.33 20.11
CA ALA A 388 30.71 19.67 19.73
C ALA A 388 30.15 20.08 18.35
N THR A 389 30.01 19.13 17.44
CA THR A 389 29.42 19.33 16.10
C THR A 389 27.89 19.44 16.18
N ALA A 390 27.30 18.73 17.14
CA ALA A 390 25.85 18.71 17.36
C ALA A 390 25.29 19.96 18.08
N LYS A 391 26.15 20.85 18.54
CA LYS A 391 25.81 22.15 19.18
C LYS A 391 25.85 23.30 18.19
#